data_ecc8aacfacb5470450d9962747d6ddd0
#
_entry.id   ecc8aacfacb5470450d9962747d6ddd0
#
_cell.length_a   1.000
_cell.length_b   1.000
_cell.length_c   1.000
_cell.angle_alpha   90.00
_cell.angle_beta   90.00
_cell.angle_gamma   90.00
#
_symmetry.space_group_name_H-M   'P 1'
#
loop_
_entity.id
_entity.type
_entity.pdbx_description
1 polymer ?
#
loop_
_entity_poly.entity_id
_entity_poly.type
_entity_poly.pdbx_seq_one_letter_code
_entity_poly.pdbx_strand_id
1 'polypeptide(L)'
;MKRILVLGMALLLTAVAFAQNNVTRFMGIPIDGTKSAMIQKLKAKGFTYNANEDELSGEFNGKDVYIRVVTNRNKVYRIFVSDAVGSTEGNIKVNFNRLCRQFAQNDKYIPQNVFGEYEIGDDEDISYEMSVHNKRYQAAYYQISEADKDTTGFTQWAIEKAMAKYTEEEMQNLTEQEVQHFKIELLMDYMNEKMSHKSVWFMITERFGRYYIYIFYDNELNHANGEDL
;
A
#
# COMPACT_ATOMS: atom_id res chain seq x y z
N MET A 1 -14.42 -22.52 -37.36
CA MET A 1 -14.02 -21.12 -37.16
C MET A 1 -14.74 -20.43 -36.00
N LYS A 2 -16.08 -20.41 -35.91
CA LYS A 2 -16.81 -19.73 -34.81
C LYS A 2 -16.45 -20.24 -33.40
N ARG A 3 -16.19 -21.54 -33.20
CA ARG A 3 -15.86 -22.13 -31.88
C ARG A 3 -14.45 -21.74 -31.40
N ILE A 4 -13.50 -21.55 -32.30
CA ILE A 4 -12.12 -21.12 -31.97
C ILE A 4 -12.12 -19.64 -31.58
N LEU A 5 -12.96 -18.81 -32.23
CA LEU A 5 -13.09 -17.38 -31.89
C LEU A 5 -13.72 -17.19 -30.48
N VAL A 6 -14.70 -18.03 -30.12
CA VAL A 6 -15.35 -17.97 -28.78
C VAL A 6 -14.34 -18.42 -27.68
N LEU A 7 -13.52 -19.45 -27.95
CA LEU A 7 -12.47 -19.87 -26.99
C LEU A 7 -11.37 -18.81 -26.82
N GLY A 8 -10.95 -18.17 -27.90
CA GLY A 8 -9.96 -17.08 -27.84
C GLY A 8 -10.48 -15.85 -27.08
N MET A 9 -11.77 -15.52 -27.25
CA MET A 9 -12.39 -14.41 -26.52
C MET A 9 -12.62 -14.73 -25.04
N ALA A 10 -12.91 -15.99 -24.68
CA ALA A 10 -13.01 -16.43 -23.28
C ALA A 10 -11.65 -16.43 -22.57
N LEU A 11 -10.56 -16.80 -23.26
CA LEU A 11 -9.20 -16.74 -22.73
C LEU A 11 -8.71 -15.29 -22.52
N LEU A 12 -9.06 -14.36 -23.41
CA LEU A 12 -8.75 -12.95 -23.25
C LEU A 12 -9.51 -12.31 -22.07
N LEU A 13 -10.77 -12.70 -21.83
CA LEU A 13 -11.56 -12.21 -20.69
C LEU A 13 -11.02 -12.74 -19.36
N THR A 14 -10.51 -13.97 -19.31
CA THR A 14 -9.88 -14.51 -18.09
C THR A 14 -8.53 -13.87 -17.80
N ALA A 15 -7.70 -13.58 -18.80
CA ALA A 15 -6.43 -12.89 -18.62
C ALA A 15 -6.61 -11.46 -18.04
N VAL A 16 -7.63 -10.73 -18.49
CA VAL A 16 -7.96 -9.41 -17.95
C VAL A 16 -8.47 -9.51 -16.50
N ALA A 17 -9.24 -10.56 -16.16
CA ALA A 17 -9.72 -10.79 -14.80
C ALA A 17 -8.57 -11.15 -13.83
N PHE A 18 -7.58 -11.90 -14.27
CA PHE A 18 -6.37 -12.23 -13.47
C PHE A 18 -5.48 -11.01 -13.25
N ALA A 19 -5.30 -10.14 -14.25
CA ALA A 19 -4.53 -8.91 -14.08
C ALA A 19 -5.21 -7.93 -13.09
N GLN A 20 -6.55 -7.84 -13.10
CA GLN A 20 -7.28 -6.98 -12.16
C GLN A 20 -7.24 -7.48 -10.71
N ASN A 21 -6.93 -8.75 -10.45
CA ASN A 21 -6.90 -9.30 -9.10
C ASN A 21 -5.58 -9.03 -8.37
N ASN A 22 -4.52 -8.66 -9.08
CA ASN A 22 -3.17 -8.50 -8.50
C ASN A 22 -2.75 -7.03 -8.30
N VAL A 23 -3.70 -6.12 -8.08
CA VAL A 23 -3.42 -4.70 -7.80
C VAL A 23 -4.05 -4.28 -6.49
N THR A 24 -3.51 -3.22 -5.91
CA THR A 24 -4.07 -2.57 -4.72
C THR A 24 -5.54 -2.22 -4.94
N ARG A 25 -6.35 -2.33 -3.88
CA ARG A 25 -7.78 -2.01 -3.90
C ARG A 25 -8.11 -0.94 -2.87
N PHE A 26 -8.92 0.02 -3.27
CA PHE A 26 -9.54 0.97 -2.36
C PHE A 26 -11.04 0.69 -2.24
N MET A 27 -11.53 0.42 -1.04
CA MET A 27 -12.95 0.02 -0.78
C MET A 27 -13.43 -1.13 -1.68
N GLY A 28 -12.53 -2.09 -1.99
CA GLY A 28 -12.80 -3.21 -2.89
C GLY A 28 -12.68 -2.89 -4.38
N ILE A 29 -12.44 -1.62 -4.76
CA ILE A 29 -12.27 -1.19 -6.15
C ILE A 29 -10.78 -1.36 -6.52
N PRO A 30 -10.43 -2.15 -7.56
CA PRO A 30 -9.05 -2.22 -8.04
C PRO A 30 -8.56 -0.85 -8.51
N ILE A 31 -7.34 -0.47 -8.08
CA ILE A 31 -6.69 0.78 -8.50
C ILE A 31 -6.08 0.56 -9.89
N ASP A 32 -6.91 0.67 -10.89
CA ASP A 32 -6.55 0.49 -12.29
C ASP A 32 -7.64 1.09 -13.20
N GLY A 33 -7.33 1.13 -14.50
CA GLY A 33 -8.22 1.68 -15.52
C GLY A 33 -8.13 3.19 -15.64
N THR A 34 -9.13 3.82 -16.26
CA THR A 34 -9.13 5.26 -16.50
C THR A 34 -9.62 6.06 -15.30
N LYS A 35 -9.18 7.32 -15.19
CA LYS A 35 -9.64 8.26 -14.16
C LYS A 35 -11.17 8.39 -14.11
N SER A 36 -11.79 8.54 -15.28
CA SER A 36 -13.25 8.67 -15.36
C SER A 36 -13.98 7.44 -14.83
N ALA A 37 -13.51 6.22 -15.17
CA ALA A 37 -14.12 5.00 -14.67
C ALA A 37 -13.94 4.87 -13.14
N MET A 38 -12.79 5.26 -12.59
CA MET A 38 -12.54 5.25 -11.15
C MET A 38 -13.46 6.23 -10.43
N ILE A 39 -13.61 7.46 -10.94
CA ILE A 39 -14.53 8.46 -10.39
C ILE A 39 -15.95 7.92 -10.34
N GLN A 40 -16.44 7.26 -11.40
CA GLN A 40 -17.80 6.66 -11.39
C GLN A 40 -17.94 5.56 -10.33
N LYS A 41 -16.92 4.70 -10.16
CA LYS A 41 -16.94 3.66 -9.12
C LYS A 41 -16.95 4.27 -7.72
N LEU A 42 -16.20 5.36 -7.48
CA LEU A 42 -16.20 6.06 -6.20
C LEU A 42 -17.51 6.79 -5.92
N LYS A 43 -18.14 7.38 -6.95
CA LYS A 43 -19.51 7.94 -6.84
C LYS A 43 -20.53 6.87 -6.45
N ALA A 44 -20.43 5.67 -7.00
CA ALA A 44 -21.27 4.54 -6.62
C ALA A 44 -21.03 4.06 -5.17
N LYS A 45 -19.91 4.43 -4.55
CA LYS A 45 -19.60 4.20 -3.12
C LYS A 45 -20.06 5.34 -2.21
N GLY A 46 -20.72 6.38 -2.75
CA GLY A 46 -21.29 7.48 -1.97
C GLY A 46 -20.46 8.76 -1.98
N PHE A 47 -19.37 8.84 -2.73
CA PHE A 47 -18.58 10.06 -2.84
C PHE A 47 -19.18 11.04 -3.85
N THR A 48 -19.06 12.34 -3.58
CA THR A 48 -19.49 13.42 -4.46
C THR A 48 -18.27 14.01 -5.18
N TYR A 49 -18.31 14.07 -6.52
CA TYR A 49 -17.21 14.59 -7.32
C TYR A 49 -17.40 16.07 -7.62
N ASN A 50 -16.39 16.89 -7.33
CA ASN A 50 -16.26 18.28 -7.72
C ASN A 50 -15.30 18.40 -8.91
N ALA A 51 -15.83 18.71 -10.08
CA ALA A 51 -15.05 18.80 -11.31
C ALA A 51 -14.09 20.01 -11.34
N ASN A 52 -14.41 21.10 -10.63
CA ASN A 52 -13.56 22.30 -10.59
C ASN A 52 -12.27 22.08 -9.79
N GLU A 53 -12.34 21.26 -8.76
CA GLU A 53 -11.21 20.93 -7.88
C GLU A 53 -10.57 19.59 -8.23
N ASP A 54 -11.19 18.84 -9.16
CA ASP A 54 -10.78 17.50 -9.55
C ASP A 54 -10.65 16.55 -8.36
N GLU A 55 -11.64 16.61 -7.44
CA GLU A 55 -11.61 15.96 -6.15
C GLU A 55 -12.98 15.37 -5.80
N LEU A 56 -12.99 14.27 -5.05
CA LEU A 56 -14.20 13.71 -4.47
C LEU A 56 -14.22 14.02 -2.97
N SER A 57 -15.43 14.23 -2.42
CA SER A 57 -15.66 14.37 -0.98
C SER A 57 -16.65 13.33 -0.49
N GLY A 58 -16.51 12.90 0.76
CA GLY A 58 -17.41 11.94 1.41
C GLY A 58 -16.82 11.39 2.69
N GLU A 59 -17.43 10.33 3.21
CA GLU A 59 -16.99 9.69 4.44
C GLU A 59 -16.11 8.46 4.15
N PHE A 60 -14.99 8.35 4.84
CA PHE A 60 -14.13 7.19 4.85
C PHE A 60 -13.58 6.92 6.25
N ASN A 61 -13.74 5.68 6.74
CA ASN A 61 -13.29 5.24 8.07
C ASN A 61 -13.81 6.14 9.22
N GLY A 62 -15.09 6.59 9.10
CA GLY A 62 -15.76 7.43 10.10
C GLY A 62 -15.27 8.89 10.13
N LYS A 63 -14.68 9.38 9.04
CA LYS A 63 -14.23 10.76 8.90
C LYS A 63 -14.62 11.32 7.55
N ASP A 64 -14.88 12.63 7.51
CA ASP A 64 -14.99 13.37 6.25
C ASP A 64 -13.61 13.48 5.61
N VAL A 65 -13.53 13.13 4.32
CA VAL A 65 -12.29 13.10 3.56
C VAL A 65 -12.45 13.73 2.18
N TYR A 66 -11.31 14.14 1.65
CA TYR A 66 -11.14 14.43 0.23
C TYR A 66 -10.34 13.31 -0.44
N ILE A 67 -10.75 12.94 -1.66
CA ILE A 67 -10.11 11.89 -2.45
C ILE A 67 -9.71 12.44 -3.81
N ARG A 68 -8.44 12.20 -4.19
CA ARG A 68 -7.95 12.46 -5.55
C ARG A 68 -7.56 11.17 -6.24
N VAL A 69 -7.97 11.06 -7.50
CA VAL A 69 -7.59 9.96 -8.39
C VAL A 69 -6.39 10.41 -9.21
N VAL A 70 -5.23 9.81 -8.94
CA VAL A 70 -3.98 10.17 -9.61
C VAL A 70 -3.68 9.17 -10.73
N THR A 71 -3.27 9.68 -11.89
CA THR A 71 -3.04 8.87 -13.09
C THR A 71 -1.69 9.14 -13.71
N ASN A 72 -1.14 8.09 -14.33
CA ASN A 72 -0.04 8.19 -15.28
C ASN A 72 -0.56 7.72 -16.64
N ARG A 73 -0.40 8.54 -17.70
CA ARG A 73 -0.91 8.26 -19.06
C ARG A 73 -2.38 7.77 -19.07
N ASN A 74 -3.24 8.45 -18.27
CA ASN A 74 -4.65 8.12 -18.06
C ASN A 74 -4.94 6.75 -17.40
N LYS A 75 -3.91 6.05 -16.87
CA LYS A 75 -4.08 4.88 -16.01
C LYS A 75 -3.98 5.29 -14.55
N VAL A 76 -4.96 4.88 -13.75
CA VAL A 76 -4.96 5.14 -12.29
C VAL A 76 -3.83 4.33 -11.65
N TYR A 77 -2.95 5.03 -10.94
CA TYR A 77 -1.90 4.39 -10.16
C TYR A 77 -2.01 4.69 -8.66
N ARG A 78 -2.76 5.75 -8.27
CA ARG A 78 -2.90 6.12 -6.86
C ARG A 78 -4.29 6.64 -6.55
N ILE A 79 -4.83 6.22 -5.41
CA ILE A 79 -5.90 6.91 -4.71
C ILE A 79 -5.27 7.62 -3.52
N PHE A 80 -5.36 8.94 -3.52
CA PHE A 80 -4.93 9.80 -2.42
C PHE A 80 -6.15 10.20 -1.60
N VAL A 81 -6.09 9.98 -0.29
CA VAL A 81 -7.14 10.35 0.67
C VAL A 81 -6.55 11.32 1.68
N SER A 82 -7.21 12.42 1.97
CA SER A 82 -6.82 13.34 3.02
C SER A 82 -7.98 13.62 3.98
N ASP A 83 -7.68 13.82 5.26
CA ASP A 83 -8.66 14.36 6.20
C ASP A 83 -9.22 15.68 5.63
N ALA A 84 -10.55 15.87 5.68
CA ALA A 84 -11.19 17.14 5.26
C ALA A 84 -11.01 18.22 6.33
N VAL A 85 -10.87 17.83 7.59
CA VAL A 85 -10.75 18.75 8.73
C VAL A 85 -9.44 18.49 9.47
N GLY A 86 -8.64 19.55 9.65
CA GLY A 86 -7.38 19.46 10.38
C GLY A 86 -7.58 19.26 11.88
N SER A 87 -6.70 18.47 12.47
CA SER A 87 -6.67 18.12 13.89
C SER A 87 -5.66 18.95 14.68
N THR A 88 -5.78 18.94 16.00
CA THR A 88 -4.71 19.36 16.91
C THR A 88 -3.63 18.28 16.99
N GLU A 89 -2.46 18.63 17.53
CA GLU A 89 -1.34 17.69 17.71
C GLU A 89 -1.75 16.44 18.51
N GLY A 90 -2.35 16.60 19.68
CA GLY A 90 -2.78 15.46 20.50
C GLY A 90 -3.79 14.56 19.78
N ASN A 91 -4.75 15.16 19.07
CA ASN A 91 -5.76 14.38 18.35
C ASN A 91 -5.18 13.65 17.14
N ILE A 92 -4.21 14.24 16.43
CA ILE A 92 -3.60 13.57 15.27
C ILE A 92 -2.77 12.36 15.69
N LYS A 93 -2.04 12.42 16.83
CA LYS A 93 -1.32 11.27 17.42
C LYS A 93 -2.28 10.11 17.69
N VAL A 94 -3.39 10.39 18.38
CA VAL A 94 -4.42 9.38 18.66
C VAL A 94 -5.01 8.78 17.38
N ASN A 95 -5.30 9.62 16.39
CA ASN A 95 -5.86 9.18 15.11
C ASN A 95 -4.87 8.32 14.31
N PHE A 96 -3.60 8.71 14.29
CA PHE A 96 -2.52 7.97 13.61
C PHE A 96 -2.32 6.60 14.26
N ASN A 97 -2.18 6.55 15.59
CA ASN A 97 -2.00 5.29 16.32
C ASN A 97 -3.23 4.36 16.18
N ARG A 98 -4.44 4.93 16.18
CA ARG A 98 -5.65 4.16 15.91
C ARG A 98 -5.62 3.54 14.51
N LEU A 99 -5.17 4.29 13.51
CA LEU A 99 -5.04 3.80 12.14
C LEU A 99 -3.99 2.70 12.05
N CYS A 100 -2.83 2.85 12.70
CA CYS A 100 -1.80 1.80 12.80
C CYS A 100 -2.40 0.50 13.36
N ARG A 101 -3.14 0.57 14.46
CA ARG A 101 -3.81 -0.60 15.05
C ARG A 101 -4.86 -1.22 14.13
N GLN A 102 -5.67 -0.41 13.43
CA GLN A 102 -6.65 -0.91 12.48
C GLN A 102 -6.00 -1.68 11.32
N PHE A 103 -4.88 -1.18 10.80
CA PHE A 103 -4.13 -1.88 9.76
C PHE A 103 -3.47 -3.16 10.29
N ALA A 104 -2.85 -3.11 11.47
CA ALA A 104 -2.21 -4.28 12.09
C ALA A 104 -3.20 -5.41 12.45
N GLN A 105 -4.45 -5.08 12.76
CA GLN A 105 -5.51 -6.04 13.08
C GLN A 105 -6.24 -6.57 11.84
N ASN A 106 -5.98 -6.03 10.67
CA ASN A 106 -6.65 -6.41 9.43
C ASN A 106 -5.74 -7.34 8.62
N ASP A 107 -6.14 -8.61 8.51
CA ASP A 107 -5.41 -9.68 7.82
C ASP A 107 -5.19 -9.46 6.30
N LYS A 108 -5.75 -8.38 5.76
CA LYS A 108 -5.46 -7.92 4.38
C LYS A 108 -4.22 -7.06 4.27
N TYR A 109 -3.55 -6.74 5.37
CA TYR A 109 -2.39 -5.87 5.38
C TYR A 109 -1.24 -6.47 6.16
N ILE A 110 -0.03 -6.34 5.63
CA ILE A 110 1.22 -6.75 6.27
C ILE A 110 2.12 -5.52 6.36
N PRO A 111 2.68 -5.18 7.54
CA PRO A 111 3.58 -4.04 7.67
C PRO A 111 4.83 -4.24 6.80
N GLN A 112 5.28 -3.18 6.14
CA GLN A 112 6.53 -3.20 5.37
C GLN A 112 7.75 -3.20 6.29
N ASN A 113 7.62 -2.67 7.50
CA ASN A 113 8.65 -2.74 8.53
C ASN A 113 8.21 -3.75 9.60
N VAL A 114 8.78 -4.95 9.55
CA VAL A 114 8.45 -6.03 10.49
C VAL A 114 9.10 -5.82 11.86
N PHE A 115 10.16 -5.01 11.93
CA PHE A 115 10.89 -4.75 13.18
C PHE A 115 10.54 -3.41 13.83
N GLY A 116 9.78 -2.55 13.14
CA GLY A 116 9.46 -1.21 13.59
C GLY A 116 8.02 -1.09 14.07
N GLU A 117 7.86 -0.43 15.19
CA GLU A 117 6.57 0.09 15.61
C GLU A 117 6.28 1.40 14.88
N TYR A 118 5.07 1.53 14.36
CA TYR A 118 4.64 2.78 13.73
C TYR A 118 3.96 3.72 14.71
N GLU A 119 3.53 3.22 15.87
CA GLU A 119 2.81 4.04 16.84
C GLU A 119 3.72 5.10 17.46
N ILE A 120 3.15 6.27 17.70
CA ILE A 120 3.82 7.43 18.26
C ILE A 120 3.66 7.37 19.78
N GLY A 121 4.76 7.53 20.53
CA GLY A 121 4.74 7.58 21.98
C GLY A 121 3.91 8.75 22.53
N ASP A 122 3.34 8.58 23.70
CA ASP A 122 2.46 9.59 24.33
C ASP A 122 3.21 10.89 24.64
N ASP A 123 4.48 10.79 25.00
CA ASP A 123 5.38 11.89 25.38
C ASP A 123 6.08 12.56 24.18
N GLU A 124 5.90 12.04 22.96
CA GLU A 124 6.55 12.58 21.78
C GLU A 124 5.89 13.88 21.31
N ASP A 125 6.68 14.94 21.21
CA ASP A 125 6.31 16.24 20.63
C ASP A 125 6.51 16.18 19.11
N ILE A 126 5.44 15.82 18.38
CA ILE A 126 5.51 15.67 16.92
C ILE A 126 5.72 17.01 16.21
N SER A 127 5.28 18.12 16.82
CA SER A 127 5.46 19.46 16.28
C SER A 127 6.94 19.83 16.23
N TYR A 128 7.63 19.61 17.34
CA TYR A 128 9.08 19.84 17.46
C TYR A 128 9.86 18.89 16.53
N GLU A 129 9.57 17.60 16.58
CA GLU A 129 10.26 16.59 15.79
C GLU A 129 10.11 16.83 14.28
N MET A 130 8.91 17.20 13.81
CA MET A 130 8.68 17.50 12.40
C MET A 130 9.37 18.78 11.96
N SER A 131 9.36 19.84 12.80
CA SER A 131 9.88 21.17 12.43
C SER A 131 11.39 21.29 12.58
N VAL A 132 11.98 20.67 13.61
CA VAL A 132 13.40 20.80 13.93
C VAL A 132 14.22 19.64 13.37
N HIS A 133 13.71 18.41 13.49
CA HIS A 133 14.44 17.22 13.07
C HIS A 133 14.00 16.69 11.70
N ASN A 134 13.02 17.32 11.04
CA ASN A 134 12.42 16.84 9.79
C ASN A 134 11.89 15.38 9.88
N LYS A 135 11.52 14.95 11.09
CA LYS A 135 11.01 13.60 11.32
C LYS A 135 9.67 13.41 10.59
N ARG A 136 9.52 12.28 9.94
CA ARG A 136 8.29 11.90 9.26
C ARG A 136 7.59 10.80 10.04
N TYR A 137 6.33 11.02 10.37
CA TYR A 137 5.46 10.01 10.96
C TYR A 137 4.67 9.35 9.85
N GLN A 138 5.10 8.15 9.49
CA GLN A 138 4.49 7.39 8.40
C GLN A 138 4.44 5.91 8.76
N ALA A 139 3.42 5.22 8.23
CA ALA A 139 3.28 3.77 8.32
C ALA A 139 2.99 3.21 6.93
N ALA A 140 3.61 2.10 6.58
CA ALA A 140 3.52 1.49 5.26
C ALA A 140 3.22 0.00 5.36
N TYR A 141 2.33 -0.47 4.49
CA TYR A 141 1.82 -1.83 4.47
C TYR A 141 1.74 -2.36 3.03
N TYR A 142 1.88 -3.66 2.88
CA TYR A 142 1.46 -4.36 1.67
C TYR A 142 0.00 -4.79 1.82
N GLN A 143 -0.80 -4.57 0.77
CA GLN A 143 -2.14 -5.12 0.73
C GLN A 143 -2.09 -6.52 0.10
N ILE A 144 -2.52 -7.53 0.85
CA ILE A 144 -2.53 -8.92 0.40
C ILE A 144 -3.93 -9.39 -0.02
N SER A 145 -3.96 -10.30 -0.97
CA SER A 145 -5.13 -11.07 -1.37
C SER A 145 -4.99 -12.55 -0.97
N GLU A 146 -6.03 -13.35 -1.08
CA GLU A 146 -5.94 -14.78 -0.81
C GLU A 146 -4.91 -15.49 -1.72
N ALA A 147 -4.72 -15.01 -2.95
CA ALA A 147 -3.71 -15.55 -3.86
C ALA A 147 -2.27 -15.25 -3.39
N ASP A 148 -2.05 -14.18 -2.65
CA ASP A 148 -0.73 -13.82 -2.13
C ASP A 148 -0.35 -14.64 -0.89
N LYS A 149 -1.31 -15.32 -0.27
CA LYS A 149 -1.09 -16.23 0.87
C LYS A 149 -0.51 -17.59 0.44
N ASP A 150 -0.45 -17.86 -0.86
CA ASP A 150 0.19 -19.06 -1.40
C ASP A 150 1.72 -18.91 -1.32
N THR A 151 2.31 -19.67 -0.40
CA THR A 151 3.76 -19.70 -0.15
C THR A 151 4.46 -20.88 -0.81
N THR A 152 3.82 -21.62 -1.70
CA THR A 152 4.40 -22.82 -2.34
C THR A 152 5.74 -22.54 -3.03
N GLY A 153 5.93 -21.35 -3.60
CA GLY A 153 7.18 -20.94 -4.21
C GLY A 153 8.26 -20.42 -3.24
N PHE A 154 7.90 -20.15 -1.98
CA PHE A 154 8.83 -19.52 -1.03
C PHE A 154 10.04 -20.40 -0.70
N THR A 155 9.83 -21.68 -0.44
CA THR A 155 10.92 -22.59 -0.05
C THR A 155 11.99 -22.68 -1.13
N GLN A 156 11.59 -22.88 -2.39
CA GLN A 156 12.52 -22.97 -3.51
C GLN A 156 13.26 -21.63 -3.71
N TRP A 157 12.55 -20.52 -3.70
CA TRP A 157 13.11 -19.18 -3.82
C TRP A 157 14.09 -18.89 -2.65
N ALA A 158 13.74 -19.24 -1.43
CA ALA A 158 14.59 -19.04 -0.25
C ALA A 158 15.89 -19.86 -0.32
N ILE A 159 15.82 -21.11 -0.80
CA ILE A 159 17.01 -21.94 -1.03
C ILE A 159 17.92 -21.28 -2.07
N GLU A 160 17.39 -20.85 -3.20
CA GLU A 160 18.17 -20.17 -4.25
C GLU A 160 18.88 -18.91 -3.73
N LYS A 161 18.17 -18.09 -2.94
CA LYS A 161 18.76 -16.87 -2.33
C LYS A 161 19.81 -17.23 -1.26
N ALA A 162 19.57 -18.26 -0.45
CA ALA A 162 20.53 -18.70 0.55
C ALA A 162 21.82 -19.21 -0.10
N MET A 163 21.73 -20.04 -1.13
CA MET A 163 22.89 -20.56 -1.88
C MET A 163 23.64 -19.46 -2.65
N ALA A 164 22.96 -18.39 -3.02
CA ALA A 164 23.62 -17.22 -3.66
C ALA A 164 24.38 -16.33 -2.66
N LYS A 165 23.98 -16.36 -1.37
CA LYS A 165 24.56 -15.51 -0.32
C LYS A 165 25.65 -16.22 0.49
N TYR A 166 25.51 -17.51 0.73
CA TYR A 166 26.40 -18.31 1.57
C TYR A 166 26.84 -19.59 0.88
N THR A 167 28.07 -20.02 1.14
CA THR A 167 28.54 -21.38 0.85
C THR A 167 27.95 -22.37 1.87
N GLU A 168 28.01 -23.66 1.57
CA GLU A 168 27.55 -24.70 2.50
C GLU A 168 28.29 -24.67 3.83
N GLU A 169 29.60 -24.39 3.82
CA GLU A 169 30.43 -24.28 5.01
C GLU A 169 30.05 -23.05 5.87
N GLU A 170 29.82 -21.91 5.26
CA GLU A 170 29.35 -20.70 5.94
C GLU A 170 27.98 -20.91 6.58
N MET A 171 27.04 -21.58 5.89
CA MET A 171 25.72 -21.88 6.44
C MET A 171 25.77 -22.79 7.67
N GLN A 172 26.71 -23.74 7.72
CA GLN A 172 26.88 -24.66 8.88
C GLN A 172 27.47 -23.92 10.10
N ASN A 173 28.18 -22.80 9.89
CA ASN A 173 28.84 -22.04 10.95
C ASN A 173 27.99 -20.89 11.47
N LEU A 174 26.81 -20.62 10.91
CA LEU A 174 25.91 -19.57 11.39
C LEU A 174 25.39 -19.89 12.79
N THR A 175 25.40 -18.89 13.65
CA THR A 175 24.76 -18.95 14.97
C THR A 175 23.24 -19.01 14.83
N GLU A 176 22.55 -19.46 15.87
CA GLU A 176 21.08 -19.47 15.91
C GLU A 176 20.46 -18.10 15.66
N GLN A 177 21.09 -17.03 16.18
CA GLN A 177 20.63 -15.65 16.00
C GLN A 177 20.79 -15.21 14.54
N GLU A 178 21.92 -15.50 13.90
CA GLU A 178 22.16 -15.21 12.48
C GLU A 178 21.19 -15.95 11.56
N VAL A 179 20.91 -17.22 11.87
CA VAL A 179 19.90 -18.01 11.13
C VAL A 179 18.52 -17.38 11.25
N GLN A 180 18.11 -16.95 12.44
CA GLN A 180 16.80 -16.30 12.62
C GLN A 180 16.73 -14.96 11.90
N HIS A 181 17.77 -14.15 12.02
CA HIS A 181 17.85 -12.88 11.30
C HIS A 181 17.75 -13.09 9.78
N PHE A 182 18.51 -14.03 9.25
CA PHE A 182 18.51 -14.36 7.83
C PHE A 182 17.15 -14.89 7.33
N LYS A 183 16.45 -15.70 8.13
CA LYS A 183 15.09 -16.14 7.78
C LYS A 183 14.11 -14.97 7.65
N ILE A 184 14.22 -13.98 8.54
CA ILE A 184 13.38 -12.79 8.49
C ILE A 184 13.75 -11.95 7.27
N GLU A 185 15.04 -11.75 6.99
CA GLU A 185 15.53 -11.05 5.79
C GLU A 185 14.96 -11.68 4.51
N LEU A 186 15.07 -13.01 4.37
CA LEU A 186 14.50 -13.74 3.23
C LEU A 186 12.99 -13.58 3.10
N LEU A 187 12.26 -13.61 4.21
CA LEU A 187 10.82 -13.40 4.19
C LEU A 187 10.48 -11.99 3.71
N MET A 188 11.19 -10.98 4.21
CA MET A 188 11.03 -9.58 3.81
C MET A 188 11.31 -9.38 2.33
N ASP A 189 12.41 -9.94 1.83
CA ASP A 189 12.80 -9.84 0.43
C ASP A 189 11.76 -10.51 -0.49
N TYR A 190 11.26 -11.69 -0.10
CA TYR A 190 10.22 -12.38 -0.84
C TYR A 190 8.92 -11.57 -0.89
N MET A 191 8.51 -11.04 0.25
CA MET A 191 7.31 -10.21 0.34
C MET A 191 7.47 -8.93 -0.49
N ASN A 192 8.64 -8.28 -0.42
CA ASN A 192 8.93 -7.10 -1.21
C ASN A 192 8.89 -7.41 -2.71
N GLU A 193 9.55 -8.48 -3.16
CA GLU A 193 9.55 -8.89 -4.57
C GLU A 193 8.13 -9.19 -5.09
N LYS A 194 7.28 -9.84 -4.28
CA LYS A 194 5.92 -10.23 -4.68
C LYS A 194 4.87 -9.13 -4.53
N MET A 195 5.03 -8.23 -3.57
CA MET A 195 3.97 -7.32 -3.14
C MET A 195 4.33 -5.83 -3.21
N SER A 196 5.55 -5.46 -3.63
CA SER A 196 5.97 -4.05 -3.74
C SER A 196 5.02 -3.19 -4.56
N HIS A 197 4.33 -3.78 -5.54
CA HIS A 197 3.35 -3.09 -6.37
C HIS A 197 1.99 -2.85 -5.69
N LYS A 198 1.78 -3.37 -4.47
CA LYS A 198 0.53 -3.25 -3.69
C LYS A 198 0.74 -2.46 -2.40
N SER A 199 1.30 -1.29 -2.50
CA SER A 199 1.60 -0.47 -1.35
C SER A 199 0.39 0.32 -0.86
N VAL A 200 0.17 0.33 0.46
CA VAL A 200 -0.75 1.25 1.14
C VAL A 200 0.01 1.88 2.29
N TRP A 201 0.07 3.20 2.30
CA TRP A 201 0.81 3.90 3.33
C TRP A 201 0.11 5.19 3.72
N PHE A 202 0.39 5.69 4.91
CA PHE A 202 -0.17 6.93 5.40
C PHE A 202 0.85 7.70 6.23
N MET A 203 0.65 9.01 6.33
CA MET A 203 1.53 9.91 7.04
C MET A 203 0.77 11.06 7.68
N ILE A 204 1.39 11.65 8.70
CA ILE A 204 0.98 12.94 9.23
C ILE A 204 1.61 14.04 8.39
N THR A 205 0.82 15.03 8.03
CA THR A 205 1.29 16.30 7.45
C THR A 205 0.76 17.48 8.26
N GLU A 206 1.50 18.56 8.29
CA GLU A 206 1.11 19.81 8.94
C GLU A 206 0.86 20.87 7.85
N ARG A 207 -0.23 21.64 8.03
CA ARG A 207 -0.56 22.82 7.21
C ARG A 207 -1.18 23.90 8.11
N PHE A 208 -0.56 25.06 8.16
CA PHE A 208 -1.07 26.24 8.90
C PHE A 208 -1.40 25.94 10.37
N GLY A 209 -0.54 25.19 11.06
CA GLY A 209 -0.72 24.83 12.46
C GLY A 209 -1.79 23.77 12.71
N ARG A 210 -2.25 23.07 11.68
CA ARG A 210 -3.19 21.95 11.79
C ARG A 210 -2.59 20.70 11.15
N TYR A 211 -2.92 19.55 11.71
CA TYR A 211 -2.41 18.26 11.29
C TYR A 211 -3.47 17.45 10.56
N TYR A 212 -3.06 16.74 9.52
CA TYR A 212 -3.91 15.91 8.66
C TYR A 212 -3.27 14.54 8.48
N ILE A 213 -4.06 13.50 8.33
CA ILE A 213 -3.58 12.22 7.83
C ILE A 213 -3.79 12.18 6.33
N TYR A 214 -2.72 11.85 5.61
CA TYR A 214 -2.74 11.52 4.20
C TYR A 214 -2.58 10.03 4.05
N ILE A 215 -3.47 9.39 3.28
CA ILE A 215 -3.42 7.94 3.01
C ILE A 215 -3.28 7.75 1.50
N PHE A 216 -2.41 6.84 1.12
CA PHE A 216 -2.10 6.53 -0.27
C PHE A 216 -2.32 5.04 -0.50
N TYR A 217 -3.10 4.73 -1.50
CA TYR A 217 -3.27 3.38 -2.02
C TYR A 217 -2.63 3.36 -3.40
N ASP A 218 -1.52 2.64 -3.55
CA ASP A 218 -0.69 2.67 -4.75
C ASP A 218 -0.77 1.37 -5.55
N ASN A 219 -0.87 1.52 -6.86
CA ASN A 219 -0.62 0.47 -7.84
C ASN A 219 0.66 0.84 -8.60
N GLU A 220 1.80 0.33 -8.13
CA GLU A 220 3.11 0.64 -8.71
C GLU A 220 3.27 0.14 -10.15
N LEU A 221 2.46 -0.84 -10.60
CA LEU A 221 2.49 -1.31 -11.99
C LEU A 221 2.07 -0.23 -13.01
N ASN A 222 1.32 0.78 -12.56
CA ASN A 222 0.90 1.91 -13.39
C ASN A 222 1.69 3.19 -13.09
N HIS A 223 2.64 3.13 -12.15
CA HIS A 223 3.49 4.25 -11.82
C HIS A 223 4.48 4.56 -12.96
N ALA A 224 4.96 5.80 -13.05
CA ALA A 224 6.03 6.14 -13.98
C ALA A 224 7.36 5.51 -13.48
N ASN A 225 8.06 4.82 -14.37
CA ASN A 225 9.34 4.16 -14.04
C ASN A 225 10.56 5.09 -14.08
N GLY A 226 10.35 6.38 -14.36
CA GLY A 226 11.41 7.38 -14.43
C GLY A 226 12.17 7.44 -15.78
N GLU A 227 11.87 6.55 -16.73
CA GLU A 227 12.52 6.58 -18.05
C GLU A 227 12.11 7.78 -18.91
N ASP A 228 11.01 8.44 -18.58
CA ASP A 228 10.45 9.59 -19.31
C ASP A 228 10.71 10.95 -18.61
N LEU A 229 11.70 11.03 -17.69
CA LEU A 229 12.07 12.26 -16.96
C LEU A 229 13.17 13.03 -17.67
#